data_b4234ab942cb48a24d9b81108e729da4
#
_entry.id   b4234ab942cb48a24d9b81108e729da4
#
_cell.length_a   1.000
_cell.length_b   1.000
_cell.length_c   1.000
_cell.angle_alpha   90.00
_cell.angle_beta   90.00
_cell.angle_gamma   90.00
#
_symmetry.space_group_name_H-M   'P 1'
#
loop_
_entity.id
_entity.type
_entity.pdbx_description
1 polymer ?
#
loop_
_entity_poly.entity_id
_entity_poly.type
_entity_poly.pdbx_seq_one_letter_code
_entity_poly.pdbx_strand_id
1 'polypeptide(L)'
;MIQRKQTVFLFLALLTTIACLCLPVGSFEPKGMGAESMLMNLWISDANGGKDFNVWALFAILLVTCPINLFAIFDYHNRKRQTRFCTFSMLMIIGWYVVYGVFSQVLMTGFNFHIKFAACLPLVAFTLLWLARHSILADEALVRAADRIR
;
A
#
# COMPACT_ATOMS: atom_id res chain seq x y z
N MET A 1 12.61 -24.75 3.36
CA MET A 1 12.80 -24.01 2.08
C MET A 1 11.64 -23.08 1.69
N ILE A 2 10.42 -23.30 2.16
CA ILE A 2 9.21 -22.53 1.79
C ILE A 2 9.17 -21.14 2.44
N GLN A 3 9.72 -20.99 3.66
CA GLN A 3 9.81 -19.70 4.37
C GLN A 3 10.50 -18.57 3.58
N ARG A 4 11.45 -18.90 2.68
CA ARG A 4 12.13 -17.89 1.86
C ARG A 4 11.18 -17.18 0.88
N LYS A 5 10.20 -17.89 0.31
CA LYS A 5 9.25 -17.31 -0.64
C LYS A 5 8.31 -16.30 0.04
N GLN A 6 7.84 -16.61 1.26
CA GLN A 6 6.96 -15.75 2.05
C GLN A 6 7.66 -14.43 2.41
N THR A 7 8.91 -14.50 2.89
CA THR A 7 9.71 -13.33 3.24
C THR A 7 9.99 -12.45 2.02
N VAL A 8 10.24 -13.06 0.85
CA VAL A 8 10.44 -12.30 -0.39
C VAL A 8 9.19 -11.53 -0.79
N PHE A 9 8.00 -12.16 -0.73
CA PHE A 9 6.74 -11.47 -1.05
C PHE A 9 6.46 -10.30 -0.09
N LEU A 10 6.68 -10.49 1.21
CA LEU A 10 6.51 -9.43 2.21
C LEU A 10 7.51 -8.29 2.01
N PHE A 11 8.76 -8.62 1.69
CA PHE A 11 9.80 -7.64 1.42
C PHE A 11 9.48 -6.81 0.16
N LEU A 12 9.06 -7.47 -0.93
CA LEU A 12 8.63 -6.78 -2.14
C LEU A 12 7.39 -5.90 -1.90
N ALA A 13 6.43 -6.38 -1.11
CA ALA A 13 5.26 -5.57 -0.72
C ALA A 13 5.67 -4.33 0.07
N LEU A 14 6.65 -4.44 0.97
CA LEU A 14 7.19 -3.30 1.70
C LEU A 14 7.88 -2.30 0.76
N LEU A 15 8.72 -2.78 -0.16
CA LEU A 15 9.39 -1.92 -1.14
C LEU A 15 8.41 -1.17 -2.04
N THR A 16 7.37 -1.85 -2.55
CA THR A 16 6.34 -1.20 -3.38
C THR A 16 5.53 -0.17 -2.61
N THR A 17 5.26 -0.40 -1.31
CA THR A 17 4.59 0.57 -0.44
C THR A 17 5.45 1.80 -0.20
N ILE A 18 6.75 1.63 0.07
CA ILE A 18 7.71 2.73 0.24
C ILE A 18 7.86 3.52 -1.07
N ALA A 19 7.96 2.83 -2.22
CA ALA A 19 8.04 3.49 -3.51
C ALA A 19 6.79 4.35 -3.78
N CYS A 20 5.59 3.87 -3.43
CA CYS A 20 4.37 4.65 -3.54
C CYS A 20 4.40 5.91 -2.65
N LEU A 21 4.96 5.83 -1.44
CA LEU A 21 5.09 7.00 -0.55
C LEU A 21 5.97 8.11 -1.15
N CYS A 22 6.99 7.73 -1.93
CA CYS A 22 7.96 8.67 -2.51
C CYS A 22 7.53 9.25 -3.87
N LEU A 23 6.59 8.59 -4.57
CA LEU A 23 6.21 8.96 -5.93
C LEU A 23 4.88 9.72 -5.97
N PRO A 24 4.68 10.61 -6.97
CA PRO A 24 3.40 11.29 -7.17
C PRO A 24 2.32 10.31 -7.64
N VAL A 25 1.19 10.27 -6.93
CA VAL A 25 0.07 9.36 -7.21
C VAL A 25 -0.94 9.91 -8.20
N GLY A 26 -0.91 11.23 -8.46
CA GLY A 26 -1.78 11.88 -9.42
C GLY A 26 -1.28 13.26 -9.81
N SER A 27 -1.96 13.90 -10.74
CA SER A 27 -1.76 15.31 -11.10
C SER A 27 -3.08 15.98 -11.41
N PHE A 28 -3.13 17.29 -11.20
CA PHE A 28 -4.27 18.16 -11.46
C PHE A 28 -3.89 19.22 -12.47
N GLU A 29 -4.68 19.32 -13.53
CA GLU A 29 -4.59 20.41 -14.49
C GLU A 29 -5.82 21.32 -14.34
N PRO A 30 -5.66 22.63 -14.13
CA PRO A 30 -6.79 23.56 -14.11
C PRO A 30 -7.45 23.59 -15.50
N LYS A 31 -8.78 23.71 -15.55
CA LYS A 31 -9.57 23.77 -16.80
C LYS A 31 -9.32 25.04 -17.63
N GLY A 32 -8.27 25.81 -17.34
CA GLY A 32 -7.85 27.02 -18.03
C GLY A 32 -6.33 27.07 -18.22
N MET A 33 -5.78 28.22 -18.59
CA MET A 33 -4.31 28.42 -18.61
C MET A 33 -3.76 28.40 -17.19
N GLY A 34 -3.18 27.27 -16.80
CA GLY A 34 -2.53 27.09 -15.49
C GLY A 34 -1.53 25.96 -15.55
N ALA A 35 -0.55 25.96 -14.66
CA ALA A 35 0.45 24.91 -14.59
C ALA A 35 -0.06 23.71 -13.80
N GLU A 36 0.42 22.52 -14.14
CA GLU A 36 0.08 21.23 -13.52
C GLU A 36 0.50 21.20 -12.05
N SER A 37 -0.42 20.80 -11.16
CA SER A 37 -0.14 20.54 -9.74
C SER A 37 0.02 19.04 -9.51
N MET A 38 1.03 18.63 -8.73
CA MET A 38 1.30 17.23 -8.47
C MET A 38 0.73 16.78 -7.13
N LEU A 39 -0.03 15.67 -7.14
CA LEU A 39 -0.52 15.01 -5.95
C LEU A 39 0.51 13.99 -5.44
N MET A 40 1.12 14.31 -4.31
CA MET A 40 1.91 13.37 -3.51
C MET A 40 1.03 12.75 -2.42
N ASN A 41 1.49 11.67 -1.78
CA ASN A 41 0.73 11.09 -0.65
C ASN A 41 0.62 12.05 0.54
N LEU A 42 1.62 12.92 0.78
CA LEU A 42 1.68 13.81 1.95
C LEU A 42 1.16 15.22 1.65
N TRP A 43 1.39 15.75 0.44
CA TRP A 43 1.03 17.11 0.05
C TRP A 43 0.63 17.19 -1.43
N ILE A 44 -0.06 18.25 -1.77
CA ILE A 44 -0.25 18.70 -3.16
C ILE A 44 0.82 19.76 -3.42
N SER A 45 1.60 19.60 -4.47
CA SER A 45 2.60 20.60 -4.89
C SER A 45 1.99 21.46 -5.99
N ASP A 46 1.75 22.73 -5.69
CA ASP A 46 1.31 23.70 -6.68
C ASP A 46 2.45 24.10 -7.63
N ALA A 47 2.09 24.59 -8.83
CA ALA A 47 3.04 25.10 -9.81
C ALA A 47 3.93 26.24 -9.29
N ASN A 48 3.46 27.00 -8.31
CA ASN A 48 4.19 28.11 -7.67
C ASN A 48 5.08 27.65 -6.50
N GLY A 49 5.24 26.33 -6.29
CA GLY A 49 6.02 25.76 -5.18
C GLY A 49 5.30 25.74 -3.84
N GLY A 50 4.04 26.13 -3.77
CA GLY A 50 3.20 25.96 -2.59
C GLY A 50 2.98 24.48 -2.26
N LYS A 51 2.95 24.13 -0.96
CA LYS A 51 2.65 22.79 -0.48
C LYS A 51 1.38 22.83 0.38
N ASP A 52 0.33 22.14 -0.07
CA ASP A 52 -0.90 21.98 0.68
C ASP A 52 -0.96 20.57 1.28
N PHE A 53 -1.06 20.48 2.61
CA PHE A 53 -1.03 19.23 3.37
C PHE A 53 -2.43 18.64 3.63
N ASN A 54 -3.48 19.09 2.95
CA ASN A 54 -4.84 18.60 3.17
C ASN A 54 -5.00 17.08 2.89
N VAL A 55 -4.08 16.47 2.14
CA VAL A 55 -4.10 15.05 1.76
C VAL A 55 -3.27 14.12 2.66
N TRP A 56 -2.78 14.61 3.79
CA TRP A 56 -1.90 13.86 4.72
C TRP A 56 -2.43 12.48 5.14
N ALA A 57 -3.76 12.27 5.08
CA ALA A 57 -4.40 11.01 5.43
C ALA A 57 -3.93 9.84 4.54
N LEU A 58 -3.65 10.09 3.24
CA LEU A 58 -3.11 9.10 2.33
C LEU A 58 -1.73 8.61 2.78
N PHE A 59 -0.88 9.56 3.18
CA PHE A 59 0.45 9.26 3.70
C PHE A 59 0.38 8.47 5.02
N ALA A 60 -0.48 8.88 5.96
CA ALA A 60 -0.61 8.25 7.26
C ALA A 60 -1.02 6.77 7.15
N ILE A 61 -1.97 6.44 6.27
CA ILE A 61 -2.42 5.06 6.06
C ILE A 61 -1.27 4.18 5.55
N LEU A 62 -0.55 4.62 4.51
CA LEU A 62 0.59 3.85 3.98
C LEU A 62 1.77 3.80 4.96
N LEU A 63 2.02 4.88 5.69
CA LEU A 63 3.08 4.91 6.69
C LEU A 63 2.84 3.87 7.79
N VAL A 64 1.60 3.70 8.25
CA VAL A 64 1.24 2.67 9.25
C VAL A 64 1.39 1.25 8.69
N THR A 65 1.15 1.03 7.39
CA THR A 65 1.34 -0.30 6.78
C THR A 65 2.80 -0.73 6.70
N CYS A 66 3.76 0.21 6.60
CA CYS A 66 5.19 -0.12 6.52
C CYS A 66 5.71 -0.85 7.76
N PRO A 67 5.55 -0.35 9.01
CA PRO A 67 6.00 -1.08 10.20
C PRO A 67 5.24 -2.40 10.40
N ILE A 68 3.96 -2.47 10.06
CA ILE A 68 3.19 -3.71 10.16
C ILE A 68 3.76 -4.78 9.23
N ASN A 69 4.10 -4.44 7.99
CA ASN A 69 4.76 -5.34 7.05
C ASN A 69 6.16 -5.74 7.55
N LEU A 70 6.89 -4.80 8.14
CA LEU A 70 8.20 -5.08 8.73
C LEU A 70 8.09 -6.06 9.90
N PHE A 71 7.15 -5.85 10.82
CA PHE A 71 6.87 -6.79 11.91
C PHE A 71 6.42 -8.16 11.39
N ALA A 72 5.63 -8.22 10.31
CA ALA A 72 5.25 -9.48 9.68
C ALA A 72 6.46 -10.26 9.13
N ILE A 73 7.50 -9.58 8.66
CA ILE A 73 8.76 -10.22 8.21
C ILE A 73 9.51 -10.82 9.40
N PHE A 74 9.63 -10.10 10.52
CA PHE A 74 10.37 -10.56 11.69
C PHE A 74 9.61 -11.63 12.51
N ASP A 75 8.27 -11.63 12.45
CA ASP A 75 7.42 -12.56 13.22
C ASP A 75 7.22 -13.91 12.51
N TYR A 76 8.24 -14.40 11.81
CA TYR A 76 8.21 -15.67 11.06
C TYR A 76 7.95 -16.89 11.96
N HIS A 77 8.20 -16.78 13.26
CA HIS A 77 7.98 -17.86 14.23
C HIS A 77 6.50 -18.11 14.53
N ASN A 78 5.68 -17.05 14.51
CA ASN A 78 4.25 -17.10 14.81
C ASN A 78 3.37 -16.91 13.56
N ARG A 79 3.20 -17.97 12.77
CA ARG A 79 2.47 -17.96 11.49
C ARG A 79 1.07 -17.36 11.58
N LYS A 80 0.34 -17.66 12.69
CA LYS A 80 -1.00 -17.09 12.92
C LYS A 80 -1.00 -15.57 13.06
N ARG A 81 0.00 -14.99 13.76
CA ARG A 81 0.15 -13.53 13.88
C ARG A 81 0.54 -12.92 12.55
N GLN A 82 1.50 -13.53 11.85
CA GLN A 82 1.94 -13.09 10.53
C GLN A 82 0.78 -13.00 9.54
N THR A 83 -0.10 -14.02 9.51
CA THR A 83 -1.32 -13.99 8.67
C THR A 83 -2.26 -12.84 9.03
N ARG A 84 -2.41 -12.50 10.33
CA ARG A 84 -3.22 -11.36 10.79
C ARG A 84 -2.62 -10.03 10.33
N PHE A 85 -1.30 -9.87 10.43
CA PHE A 85 -0.60 -8.67 9.94
C PHE A 85 -0.78 -8.48 8.44
N CYS A 86 -0.64 -9.55 7.64
CA CYS A 86 -0.91 -9.49 6.20
C CYS A 86 -2.36 -9.04 5.92
N THR A 87 -3.35 -9.61 6.62
CA THR A 87 -4.76 -9.26 6.44
C THR A 87 -5.00 -7.79 6.81
N PHE A 88 -4.43 -7.31 7.92
CA PHE A 88 -4.56 -5.94 8.36
C PHE A 88 -3.94 -4.95 7.36
N SER A 89 -2.73 -5.27 6.84
CA SER A 89 -2.09 -4.45 5.80
C SER A 89 -2.93 -4.41 4.51
N MET A 90 -3.55 -5.52 4.12
CA MET A 90 -4.46 -5.55 2.96
C MET A 90 -5.68 -4.64 3.17
N LEU A 91 -6.29 -4.65 4.38
CA LEU A 91 -7.40 -3.77 4.72
C LEU A 91 -6.99 -2.30 4.70
N MET A 92 -5.79 -1.98 5.19
CA MET A 92 -5.24 -0.62 5.13
C MET A 92 -5.06 -0.13 3.69
N ILE A 93 -4.59 -0.98 2.77
CA ILE A 93 -4.46 -0.64 1.36
C ILE A 93 -5.83 -0.38 0.72
N ILE A 94 -6.84 -1.19 1.04
CA ILE A 94 -8.23 -0.93 0.60
C ILE A 94 -8.71 0.42 1.13
N GLY A 95 -8.48 0.71 2.41
CA GLY A 95 -8.80 2.00 3.02
C GLY A 95 -8.11 3.16 2.31
N TRP A 96 -6.85 2.99 1.92
CA TRP A 96 -6.12 3.99 1.13
C TRP A 96 -6.80 4.28 -0.21
N TYR A 97 -7.25 3.25 -0.95
CA TYR A 97 -7.97 3.44 -2.21
C TYR A 97 -9.32 4.14 -2.03
N VAL A 98 -10.03 3.85 -0.93
CA VAL A 98 -11.29 4.55 -0.60
C VAL A 98 -11.02 6.05 -0.38
N VAL A 99 -10.03 6.37 0.45
CA VAL A 99 -9.63 7.76 0.73
C VAL A 99 -9.13 8.46 -0.55
N TYR A 100 -8.30 7.78 -1.34
CA TYR A 100 -7.82 8.29 -2.63
C TYR A 100 -8.97 8.59 -3.59
N GLY A 101 -9.96 7.70 -3.68
CA GLY A 101 -11.16 7.90 -4.50
C GLY A 101 -12.00 9.09 -4.04
N VAL A 102 -12.20 9.27 -2.73
CA VAL A 102 -12.91 10.43 -2.18
C VAL A 102 -12.17 11.72 -2.50
N PHE A 103 -10.85 11.79 -2.27
CA PHE A 103 -10.06 12.97 -2.59
C PHE A 103 -10.08 13.28 -4.09
N SER A 104 -9.98 12.27 -4.96
CA SER A 104 -10.03 12.49 -6.41
C SER A 104 -11.36 13.10 -6.84
N GLN A 105 -12.49 12.66 -6.27
CA GLN A 105 -13.82 13.20 -6.58
C GLN A 105 -13.99 14.64 -6.08
N VAL A 106 -13.54 14.94 -4.87
CA VAL A 106 -13.62 16.28 -4.29
C VAL A 106 -12.76 17.28 -5.08
N LEU A 107 -11.56 16.87 -5.50
CA LEU A 107 -10.63 17.70 -6.24
C LEU A 107 -10.98 17.83 -7.74
N MET A 108 -11.76 16.89 -8.29
CA MET A 108 -12.25 16.96 -9.69
C MET A 108 -13.22 18.14 -9.94
N THR A 109 -13.82 18.72 -8.90
CA THR A 109 -14.68 19.89 -9.03
C THR A 109 -13.85 21.12 -9.43
N GLY A 110 -13.52 21.25 -10.72
CA GLY A 110 -12.78 22.41 -11.27
C GLY A 110 -11.43 22.09 -11.92
N PHE A 111 -10.93 20.88 -11.78
CA PHE A 111 -9.65 20.41 -12.35
C PHE A 111 -9.83 19.14 -13.17
N ASN A 112 -8.94 18.92 -14.13
CA ASN A 112 -8.80 17.61 -14.79
C ASN A 112 -7.81 16.77 -13.99
N PHE A 113 -8.25 15.64 -13.47
CA PHE A 113 -7.42 14.74 -12.68
C PHE A 113 -6.83 13.64 -13.56
N HIS A 114 -5.51 13.48 -13.49
CA HIS A 114 -4.77 12.42 -14.17
C HIS A 114 -4.13 11.49 -13.14
N ILE A 115 -4.49 10.20 -13.22
CA ILE A 115 -3.90 9.17 -12.37
C ILE A 115 -2.48 8.87 -12.87
N LYS A 116 -1.49 8.93 -11.97
CA LYS A 116 -0.09 8.54 -12.29
C LYS A 116 0.16 7.08 -11.94
N PHE A 117 1.20 6.51 -12.55
CA PHE A 117 1.57 5.09 -12.38
C PHE A 117 1.75 4.67 -10.91
N ALA A 118 2.23 5.57 -10.05
CA ALA A 118 2.44 5.28 -8.64
C ALA A 118 1.15 4.88 -7.89
N ALA A 119 -0.03 5.31 -8.37
CA ALA A 119 -1.31 4.87 -7.81
C ALA A 119 -1.59 3.36 -7.99
N CYS A 120 -0.90 2.68 -8.91
CA CYS A 120 -0.99 1.23 -9.09
C CYS A 120 -0.10 0.44 -8.10
N LEU A 121 0.90 1.07 -7.48
CA LEU A 121 1.85 0.39 -6.59
C LEU A 121 1.18 -0.24 -5.36
N PRO A 122 0.22 0.39 -4.67
CA PRO A 122 -0.49 -0.26 -3.57
C PRO A 122 -1.28 -1.50 -4.02
N LEU A 123 -1.78 -1.56 -5.26
CA LEU A 123 -2.42 -2.75 -5.80
C LEU A 123 -1.41 -3.90 -5.95
N VAL A 124 -0.21 -3.60 -6.43
CA VAL A 124 0.88 -4.59 -6.49
C VAL A 124 1.25 -5.07 -5.09
N ALA A 125 1.36 -4.16 -4.11
CA ALA A 125 1.59 -4.54 -2.72
C ALA A 125 0.47 -5.44 -2.16
N PHE A 126 -0.79 -5.14 -2.47
CA PHE A 126 -1.93 -5.96 -2.09
C PHE A 126 -1.85 -7.39 -2.64
N THR A 127 -1.53 -7.55 -3.93
CA THR A 127 -1.38 -8.88 -4.55
C THR A 127 -0.22 -9.66 -3.94
N LEU A 128 0.91 -9.01 -3.64
CA LEU A 128 2.04 -9.63 -2.98
C LEU A 128 1.72 -10.07 -1.55
N LEU A 129 1.00 -9.27 -0.78
CA LEU A 129 0.52 -9.61 0.56
C LEU A 129 -0.47 -10.78 0.53
N TRP A 130 -1.35 -10.82 -0.47
CA TRP A 130 -2.27 -11.93 -0.67
C TRP A 130 -1.53 -13.24 -0.97
N LEU A 131 -0.52 -13.21 -1.86
CA LEU A 131 0.33 -14.37 -2.15
C LEU A 131 1.14 -14.81 -0.93
N ALA A 132 1.68 -13.86 -0.16
CA ALA A 132 2.36 -14.17 1.11
C ALA A 132 1.42 -14.87 2.09
N ARG A 133 0.22 -14.32 2.31
CA ARG A 133 -0.79 -14.91 3.18
C ARG A 133 -1.19 -16.32 2.74
N HIS A 134 -1.43 -16.52 1.45
CA HIS A 134 -1.78 -17.83 0.89
C HIS A 134 -0.67 -18.85 1.14
N SER A 135 0.59 -18.47 0.93
CA SER A 135 1.76 -19.33 1.18
C SER A 135 1.91 -19.68 2.66
N ILE A 136 1.66 -18.74 3.59
CA ILE A 136 1.72 -18.96 5.04
C ILE A 136 0.64 -19.96 5.47
N LEU A 137 -0.58 -19.83 4.96
CA LEU A 137 -1.68 -20.74 5.29
C LEU A 137 -1.46 -22.14 4.75
N ALA A 138 -0.89 -22.28 3.53
CA ALA A 138 -0.53 -23.59 2.97
C ALA A 138 0.53 -24.29 3.83
N ASP A 139 1.55 -23.57 4.30
CA ASP A 139 2.56 -24.13 5.21
C ASP A 139 1.99 -24.55 6.55
N GLU A 140 1.05 -23.77 7.12
CA GLU A 140 0.40 -24.13 8.37
C GLU A 140 -0.43 -25.41 8.20
N ALA A 141 -1.11 -25.58 7.07
CA ALA A 141 -1.87 -26.79 6.77
C ALA A 141 -0.97 -28.05 6.70
N LEU A 142 0.20 -27.92 6.05
CA LEU A 142 1.17 -29.03 5.97
C LEU A 142 1.70 -29.45 7.35
N VAL A 143 2.03 -28.49 8.21
CA VAL A 143 2.52 -28.78 9.57
C VAL A 143 1.44 -29.48 10.39
N ARG A 144 0.19 -28.99 10.33
CA ARG A 144 -0.94 -29.66 11.04
C ARG A 144 -1.21 -31.07 10.53
N ALA A 145 -1.03 -31.31 9.22
CA ALA A 145 -1.19 -32.66 8.67
C ALA A 145 -0.08 -33.61 9.19
N ALA A 146 1.17 -33.12 9.27
CA ALA A 146 2.28 -33.90 9.83
C ALA A 146 2.09 -34.23 11.31
N ASP A 147 1.56 -33.30 12.12
CA ASP A 147 1.28 -33.51 13.55
C ASP A 147 0.16 -34.54 13.81
N ARG A 148 -0.76 -34.75 12.86
CA ARG A 148 -1.82 -35.77 12.98
C ARG A 148 -1.35 -37.21 12.71
N ILE A 149 -0.18 -37.36 12.07
CA ILE A 149 0.36 -38.69 11.71
C ILE A 149 1.25 -39.25 12.85
N ARG A 150 1.59 -38.45 13.83
CA ARG A 150 2.43 -38.78 14.97
C ARG A 150 1.58 -39.07 16.21
#